data_a7086cf8e152a5dde7bd1c89a373df1e
#
_entry.id   a7086cf8e152a5dde7bd1c89a373df1e
#
_cell.length_a   1.000
_cell.length_b   1.000
_cell.length_c   1.000
_cell.angle_alpha   90.00
_cell.angle_beta   90.00
_cell.angle_gamma   90.00
#
_symmetry.space_group_name_H-M   'P 1'
#
loop_
_entity.id
_entity.type
_entity.pdbx_description
1 polymer ?
#
loop_
_entity_poly.entity_id
_entity_poly.type
_entity_poly.pdbx_seq_one_letter_code
_entity_poly.pdbx_strand_id
1 'polypeptide(L)'
;MVLDLAMYLVLGAALGTVGGLFGIGGGLIAIPVLGVLFGLDQQIAQGTALVMVVPNVMLALWRYHQRNRIELRHALPLGVMGFTFAWLGSIWAVGLDAGAMRIGFIAFLVALSAYNLVRMFTRNAPPTAQMRYSWPWLGVLGAASGSMGGLFGVGGAVVATPVLTSIFGTTQVVAQGLSLALALPSTGVTLVTYAWHHEVDWMIGIPLAIGGLLSISWGVKVAHALPERLLRGLFCGFLVLCAVMLTFKV
;
A
#
# COMPACT_ATOMS: atom_id res chain seq x y z
N MET A 1 -8.37 -8.79 27.17
CA MET A 1 -9.38 -8.95 26.10
C MET A 1 -10.05 -7.63 25.70
N VAL A 2 -10.77 -6.90 26.58
CA VAL A 2 -11.42 -5.62 26.20
C VAL A 2 -10.39 -4.52 25.92
N LEU A 3 -9.33 -4.43 26.71
CA LEU A 3 -8.23 -3.45 26.53
C LEU A 3 -7.48 -3.69 25.24
N ASP A 4 -7.20 -4.94 24.89
CA ASP A 4 -6.51 -5.33 23.67
C ASP A 4 -7.36 -4.99 22.44
N LEU A 5 -8.67 -5.23 22.50
CA LEU A 5 -9.62 -4.88 21.46
C LEU A 5 -9.64 -3.37 21.21
N ALA A 6 -9.69 -2.56 22.29
CA ALA A 6 -9.66 -1.10 22.18
C ALA A 6 -8.33 -0.62 21.57
N MET A 7 -7.20 -1.21 21.96
CA MET A 7 -5.89 -0.93 21.41
C MET A 7 -5.84 -1.21 19.90
N TYR A 8 -6.33 -2.37 19.44
CA TYR A 8 -6.37 -2.71 18.02
C TYR A 8 -7.28 -1.79 17.21
N LEU A 9 -8.43 -1.38 17.76
CA LEU A 9 -9.32 -0.40 17.12
C LEU A 9 -8.65 0.97 16.96
N VAL A 10 -8.02 1.48 18.01
CA VAL A 10 -7.30 2.78 17.97
C VAL A 10 -6.12 2.72 17.01
N LEU A 11 -5.35 1.62 17.06
CA LEU A 11 -4.23 1.41 16.15
C LEU A 11 -4.73 1.32 14.70
N GLY A 12 -5.80 0.57 14.46
CA GLY A 12 -6.45 0.49 13.16
C GLY A 12 -6.92 1.84 12.65
N ALA A 13 -7.48 2.69 13.53
CA ALA A 13 -7.90 4.05 13.17
C ALA A 13 -6.70 4.94 12.78
N ALA A 14 -5.60 4.88 13.51
CA ALA A 14 -4.38 5.60 13.16
C ALA A 14 -3.82 5.15 11.81
N LEU A 15 -3.68 3.83 11.62
CA LEU A 15 -3.17 3.21 10.39
C LEU A 15 -4.09 3.46 9.19
N GLY A 16 -5.40 3.43 9.39
CA GLY A 16 -6.40 3.72 8.36
C GLY A 16 -6.35 5.18 7.90
N THR A 17 -6.19 6.13 8.82
CA THR A 17 -6.02 7.55 8.48
C THR A 17 -4.79 7.76 7.60
N VAL A 18 -3.64 7.20 8.00
CA VAL A 18 -2.39 7.28 7.23
C VAL A 18 -2.53 6.54 5.90
N GLY A 19 -3.18 5.39 5.89
CA GLY A 19 -3.48 4.61 4.68
C GLY A 19 -4.33 5.37 3.66
N GLY A 20 -5.33 6.12 4.15
CA GLY A 20 -6.16 7.00 3.32
C GLY A 20 -5.39 8.22 2.80
N LEU A 21 -4.54 8.81 3.64
CA LEU A 21 -3.69 9.96 3.29
C LEU A 21 -2.76 9.64 2.11
N PHE A 22 -2.11 8.49 2.15
CA PHE A 22 -1.14 8.09 1.12
C PHE A 22 -1.74 7.24 -0.01
N GLY A 23 -3.01 6.82 0.11
CA GLY A 23 -3.65 5.97 -0.88
C GLY A 23 -3.05 4.57 -0.98
N ILE A 24 -2.64 3.99 0.15
CA ILE A 24 -1.99 2.66 0.24
C ILE A 24 -2.72 1.69 1.16
N GLY A 25 -3.88 2.08 1.69
CA GLY A 25 -4.70 1.23 2.57
C GLY A 25 -4.16 1.00 3.99
N GLY A 26 -2.95 1.49 4.33
CA GLY A 26 -2.35 1.40 5.67
C GLY A 26 -1.41 0.22 5.92
N GLY A 27 -1.32 -0.76 5.00
CA GLY A 27 -0.54 -1.98 5.18
C GLY A 27 0.95 -1.75 5.42
N LEU A 28 1.50 -0.75 4.75
CA LEU A 28 2.94 -0.45 4.82
C LEU A 28 3.44 -0.16 6.24
N ILE A 29 2.63 0.49 7.09
CA ILE A 29 2.96 0.66 8.53
C ILE A 29 2.46 -0.50 9.36
N ALA A 30 1.28 -1.05 9.03
CA ALA A 30 0.71 -2.13 9.83
C ALA A 30 1.70 -3.30 9.95
N ILE A 31 2.41 -3.65 8.88
CA ILE A 31 3.39 -4.75 8.87
C ILE A 31 4.50 -4.53 9.91
N PRO A 32 5.29 -3.42 9.88
CA PRO A 32 6.32 -3.20 10.90
C PRO A 32 5.75 -3.03 12.29
N VAL A 33 4.60 -2.38 12.45
CA VAL A 33 3.95 -2.22 13.75
C VAL A 33 3.55 -3.58 14.34
N LEU A 34 2.91 -4.44 13.55
CA LEU A 34 2.53 -5.79 13.98
C LEU A 34 3.77 -6.65 14.30
N GLY A 35 4.80 -6.54 13.46
CA GLY A 35 6.06 -7.23 13.71
C GLY A 35 6.75 -6.77 14.99
N VAL A 36 6.87 -5.46 15.24
CA VAL A 36 7.62 -4.90 16.38
C VAL A 36 6.83 -4.95 17.68
N LEU A 37 5.54 -4.53 17.68
CA LEU A 37 4.75 -4.44 18.92
C LEU A 37 4.17 -5.78 19.35
N PHE A 38 3.81 -6.65 18.39
CA PHE A 38 3.16 -7.94 18.71
C PHE A 38 4.06 -9.15 18.47
N GLY A 39 5.30 -8.93 18.01
CA GLY A 39 6.26 -10.01 17.82
C GLY A 39 5.94 -10.96 16.66
N LEU A 40 4.99 -10.62 15.81
CA LEU A 40 4.56 -11.48 14.69
C LEU A 40 5.70 -11.69 13.68
N ASP A 41 5.78 -12.89 13.13
CA ASP A 41 6.64 -13.17 11.98
C ASP A 41 6.22 -12.36 10.77
N GLN A 42 7.16 -12.20 9.81
CA GLN A 42 6.96 -11.27 8.68
C GLN A 42 5.71 -11.64 7.86
N GLN A 43 5.50 -12.92 7.55
CA GLN A 43 4.35 -13.39 6.78
C GLN A 43 3.04 -13.19 7.55
N ILE A 44 2.99 -13.57 8.85
CA ILE A 44 1.80 -13.38 9.69
C ILE A 44 1.48 -11.89 9.83
N ALA A 45 2.49 -11.02 10.00
CA ALA A 45 2.28 -9.57 10.05
C ALA A 45 1.72 -9.03 8.72
N GLN A 46 2.21 -9.52 7.58
CA GLN A 46 1.72 -9.16 6.25
C GLN A 46 0.28 -9.63 6.04
N GLY A 47 0.00 -10.91 6.28
CA GLY A 47 -1.34 -11.48 6.12
C GLY A 47 -2.37 -10.80 7.03
N THR A 48 -2.01 -10.56 8.29
CA THR A 48 -2.86 -9.86 9.28
C THR A 48 -3.13 -8.41 8.87
N ALA A 49 -2.10 -7.69 8.38
CA ALA A 49 -2.27 -6.34 7.85
C ALA A 49 -3.24 -6.30 6.67
N LEU A 50 -3.23 -7.32 5.79
CA LEU A 50 -4.12 -7.39 4.63
C LEU A 50 -5.60 -7.46 5.01
N VAL A 51 -5.96 -8.02 6.17
CA VAL A 51 -7.35 -8.02 6.68
C VAL A 51 -7.87 -6.60 6.84
N MET A 52 -7.01 -5.67 7.28
CA MET A 52 -7.33 -4.23 7.38
C MET A 52 -7.22 -3.55 6.02
N VAL A 53 -6.21 -3.88 5.23
CA VAL A 53 -5.90 -3.19 3.96
C VAL A 53 -6.99 -3.37 2.93
N VAL A 54 -7.53 -4.57 2.74
CA VAL A 54 -8.53 -4.86 1.70
C VAL A 54 -9.77 -3.99 1.84
N PRO A 55 -10.49 -3.97 2.98
CA PRO A 55 -11.66 -3.11 3.13
C PRO A 55 -11.31 -1.61 3.11
N ASN A 56 -10.14 -1.24 3.62
CA ASN A 56 -9.66 0.13 3.59
C ASN A 56 -9.40 0.61 2.16
N VAL A 57 -8.72 -0.20 1.34
CA VAL A 57 -8.46 0.10 -0.09
C VAL A 57 -9.78 0.21 -0.86
N MET A 58 -10.75 -0.67 -0.60
CA MET A 58 -12.06 -0.61 -1.23
C MET A 58 -12.78 0.71 -0.91
N LEU A 59 -12.83 1.11 0.36
CA LEU A 59 -13.46 2.37 0.76
C LEU A 59 -12.68 3.59 0.26
N ALA A 60 -11.34 3.55 0.30
CA ALA A 60 -10.50 4.60 -0.24
C ALA A 60 -10.70 4.77 -1.75
N LEU A 61 -10.67 3.68 -2.52
CA LEU A 61 -10.91 3.70 -3.96
C LEU A 61 -12.26 4.35 -4.30
N TRP A 62 -13.31 3.97 -3.58
CA TRP A 62 -14.63 4.58 -3.74
C TRP A 62 -14.60 6.08 -3.46
N ARG A 63 -13.94 6.55 -2.37
CA ARG A 63 -13.80 7.96 -2.03
C ARG A 63 -12.96 8.74 -3.04
N TYR A 64 -11.87 8.16 -3.53
CA TYR A 64 -11.04 8.76 -4.57
C TYR A 64 -11.79 8.86 -5.90
N HIS A 65 -12.55 7.82 -6.27
CA HIS A 65 -13.37 7.81 -7.49
C HIS A 65 -14.47 8.89 -7.48
N GLN A 66 -15.08 9.14 -6.31
CA GLN A 66 -16.08 10.20 -6.17
C GLN A 66 -15.51 11.60 -6.42
N ARG A 67 -14.24 11.84 -6.14
CA ARG A 67 -13.59 13.14 -6.28
C ARG A 67 -12.83 13.30 -7.60
N ASN A 68 -12.23 12.23 -8.07
CA ASN A 68 -11.47 12.18 -9.32
C ASN A 68 -11.91 10.93 -10.06
N ARG A 69 -12.71 11.10 -11.11
CA ARG A 69 -13.21 9.96 -11.91
C ARG A 69 -12.03 9.14 -12.43
N ILE A 70 -11.91 7.92 -11.94
CA ILE A 70 -10.90 6.96 -12.37
C ILE A 70 -11.41 6.32 -13.67
N GLU A 71 -10.67 6.50 -14.75
CA GLU A 71 -11.00 5.94 -16.05
C GLU A 71 -10.71 4.44 -16.05
N LEU A 72 -11.72 3.63 -16.35
CA LEU A 72 -11.61 2.17 -16.45
C LEU A 72 -10.54 1.74 -17.45
N ARG A 73 -10.36 2.48 -18.55
CA ARG A 73 -9.33 2.21 -19.57
C ARG A 73 -7.91 2.17 -18.97
N HIS A 74 -7.63 2.98 -17.95
CA HIS A 74 -6.34 3.01 -17.27
C HIS A 74 -6.29 2.05 -16.09
N ALA A 75 -7.40 1.87 -15.40
CA ALA A 75 -7.51 1.00 -14.22
C ALA A 75 -7.47 -0.49 -14.57
N LEU A 76 -8.09 -0.90 -15.69
CA LEU A 76 -8.18 -2.31 -16.08
C LEU A 76 -6.81 -2.97 -16.32
N PRO A 77 -5.92 -2.44 -17.19
CA PRO A 77 -4.61 -3.07 -17.39
C PRO A 77 -3.77 -3.12 -16.11
N LEU A 78 -3.83 -2.07 -15.28
CA LEU A 78 -3.20 -2.04 -13.96
C LEU A 78 -3.77 -3.13 -13.05
N GLY A 79 -5.10 -3.22 -12.95
CA GLY A 79 -5.80 -4.15 -12.05
C GLY A 79 -5.63 -5.61 -12.45
N VAL A 80 -5.79 -5.94 -13.73
CA VAL A 80 -5.67 -7.32 -14.24
C VAL A 80 -4.24 -7.85 -14.09
N MET A 81 -3.27 -7.08 -14.57
CA MET A 81 -1.86 -7.48 -14.43
C MET A 81 -1.43 -7.45 -12.96
N GLY A 82 -1.92 -6.47 -12.19
CA GLY A 82 -1.68 -6.41 -10.75
C GLY A 82 -2.19 -7.64 -10.00
N PHE A 83 -3.42 -8.08 -10.30
CA PHE A 83 -4.02 -9.30 -9.74
C PHE A 83 -3.18 -10.55 -10.06
N THR A 84 -2.88 -10.77 -11.35
CA THR A 84 -2.17 -11.97 -11.81
C THR A 84 -0.79 -12.08 -11.18
N PHE A 85 -0.03 -10.98 -11.21
CA PHE A 85 1.32 -10.97 -10.69
C PHE A 85 1.39 -10.87 -9.16
N ALA A 86 0.36 -10.31 -8.49
CA ALA A 86 0.26 -10.37 -7.04
C ALA A 86 -0.04 -11.80 -6.56
N TRP A 87 -0.86 -12.54 -7.28
CA TRP A 87 -1.10 -13.95 -7.00
C TRP A 87 0.20 -14.76 -7.08
N LEU A 88 0.96 -14.62 -8.16
CA LEU A 88 2.26 -15.30 -8.31
C LEU A 88 3.25 -14.88 -7.21
N GLY A 89 3.33 -13.58 -6.92
CA GLY A 89 4.20 -13.04 -5.86
C GLY A 89 3.82 -13.54 -4.46
N SER A 90 2.53 -13.66 -4.16
CA SER A 90 2.06 -14.14 -2.85
C SER A 90 2.31 -15.64 -2.64
N ILE A 91 2.14 -16.47 -3.68
CA ILE A 91 2.49 -17.90 -3.61
C ILE A 91 3.98 -18.07 -3.33
N TRP A 92 4.82 -17.28 -3.99
CA TRP A 92 6.26 -17.34 -3.74
C TRP A 92 6.62 -16.84 -2.33
N ALA A 93 5.96 -15.79 -1.86
CA ALA A 93 6.18 -15.17 -0.55
C ALA A 93 5.98 -16.14 0.62
N VAL A 94 4.89 -16.93 0.60
CA VAL A 94 4.58 -17.90 1.68
C VAL A 94 5.58 -19.05 1.75
N GLY A 95 6.34 -19.32 0.68
CA GLY A 95 7.41 -20.33 0.65
C GLY A 95 8.78 -19.82 1.10
N LEU A 96 8.93 -18.51 1.38
CA LEU A 96 10.22 -17.93 1.77
C LEU A 96 10.40 -17.96 3.29
N ASP A 97 11.68 -17.97 3.71
CA ASP A 97 12.04 -17.78 5.12
C ASP A 97 11.63 -16.38 5.62
N ALA A 98 11.09 -16.30 6.85
CA ALA A 98 10.61 -15.05 7.44
C ALA A 98 11.71 -13.99 7.60
N GLY A 99 12.95 -14.43 7.91
CA GLY A 99 14.10 -13.55 8.00
C GLY A 99 14.50 -12.97 6.64
N ALA A 100 14.57 -13.82 5.61
CA ALA A 100 14.86 -13.38 4.24
C ALA A 100 13.78 -12.43 3.73
N MET A 101 12.51 -12.72 4.01
CA MET A 101 11.36 -11.87 3.65
C MET A 101 11.46 -10.49 4.32
N ARG A 102 11.82 -10.43 5.59
CA ARG A 102 12.01 -9.17 6.31
C ARG A 102 13.13 -8.32 5.73
N ILE A 103 14.30 -8.94 5.47
CA ILE A 103 15.44 -8.24 4.85
C ILE A 103 15.06 -7.72 3.46
N GLY A 104 14.38 -8.54 2.66
CA GLY A 104 13.86 -8.14 1.36
C GLY A 104 12.88 -6.95 1.45
N PHE A 105 12.01 -6.94 2.46
CA PHE A 105 11.07 -5.85 2.67
C PHE A 105 11.78 -4.56 3.10
N ILE A 106 12.77 -4.64 4.00
CA ILE A 106 13.60 -3.48 4.38
C ILE A 106 14.32 -2.92 3.15
N ALA A 107 14.99 -3.77 2.37
CA ALA A 107 15.67 -3.37 1.14
C ALA A 107 14.71 -2.69 0.15
N PHE A 108 13.51 -3.24 -0.01
CA PHE A 108 12.45 -2.65 -0.83
C PHE A 108 12.03 -1.26 -0.34
N LEU A 109 11.83 -1.07 0.97
CA LEU A 109 11.45 0.22 1.55
C LEU A 109 12.56 1.27 1.38
N VAL A 110 13.82 0.88 1.59
CA VAL A 110 14.98 1.77 1.39
C VAL A 110 15.11 2.17 -0.08
N ALA A 111 15.03 1.21 -1.00
CA ALA A 111 15.11 1.48 -2.44
C ALA A 111 13.97 2.40 -2.90
N LEU A 112 12.75 2.18 -2.43
CA LEU A 112 11.59 2.98 -2.74
C LEU A 112 11.70 4.40 -2.15
N SER A 113 12.20 4.53 -0.93
CA SER A 113 12.47 5.82 -0.28
C SER A 113 13.53 6.61 -1.06
N ALA A 114 14.65 5.97 -1.40
CA ALA A 114 15.71 6.58 -2.20
C ALA A 114 15.19 7.03 -3.57
N TYR A 115 14.41 6.18 -4.26
CA TYR A 115 13.79 6.53 -5.53
C TYR A 115 12.89 7.77 -5.42
N ASN A 116 12.02 7.81 -4.40
CA ASN A 116 11.12 8.95 -4.19
C ASN A 116 11.90 10.23 -3.85
N LEU A 117 12.94 10.13 -3.00
CA LEU A 117 13.77 11.26 -2.60
C LEU A 117 14.50 11.85 -3.81
N VAL A 118 15.18 11.01 -4.61
CA VAL A 118 15.87 11.47 -5.84
C VAL A 118 14.88 12.14 -6.78
N ARG A 119 13.70 11.56 -6.97
CA ARG A 119 12.67 12.13 -7.85
C ARG A 119 12.06 13.43 -7.33
N MET A 120 12.03 13.66 -6.04
CA MET A 120 11.59 14.93 -5.45
C MET A 120 12.51 16.09 -5.86
N PHE A 121 13.83 15.83 -5.97
CA PHE A 121 14.82 16.85 -6.35
C PHE A 121 15.02 16.97 -7.87
N THR A 122 14.79 15.91 -8.64
CA THR A 122 15.08 15.89 -10.08
C THR A 122 13.89 16.25 -10.99
N ARG A 123 12.66 16.34 -10.43
CA ARG A 123 11.46 16.61 -11.23
C ARG A 123 11.25 18.11 -11.44
N ASN A 124 11.51 18.56 -12.67
CA ASN A 124 11.32 19.95 -13.12
C ASN A 124 10.02 20.18 -13.93
N ALA A 125 9.28 19.13 -14.29
CA ALA A 125 8.08 19.28 -15.12
C ALA A 125 6.81 19.36 -14.27
N PRO A 126 5.89 20.31 -14.55
CA PRO A 126 4.61 20.37 -13.85
C PRO A 126 3.80 19.09 -14.10
N PRO A 127 3.04 18.61 -13.09
CA PRO A 127 2.15 17.47 -13.26
C PRO A 127 1.04 17.84 -14.26
N THR A 128 0.72 16.89 -15.14
CA THR A 128 -0.35 17.06 -16.13
C THR A 128 -1.48 16.08 -15.81
N ALA A 129 -2.72 16.45 -16.16
CA ALA A 129 -3.84 15.52 -16.07
C ALA A 129 -3.78 14.42 -17.14
N GLN A 130 -3.00 14.65 -18.23
CA GLN A 130 -2.81 13.67 -19.31
C GLN A 130 -1.55 12.85 -19.07
N MET A 131 -1.67 11.54 -19.27
CA MET A 131 -0.53 10.62 -19.17
C MET A 131 0.42 10.76 -20.33
N ARG A 132 1.73 10.75 -20.05
CA ARG A 132 2.79 10.83 -21.06
C ARG A 132 2.95 9.57 -21.90
N TYR A 133 2.55 8.42 -21.35
CA TYR A 133 2.73 7.10 -21.96
C TYR A 133 1.39 6.42 -22.23
N SER A 134 1.37 5.58 -23.27
CA SER A 134 0.19 4.84 -23.70
C SER A 134 -0.22 3.77 -22.68
N TRP A 135 -1.49 3.38 -22.72
CA TRP A 135 -2.12 2.45 -21.80
C TRP A 135 -1.44 1.06 -21.67
N PRO A 136 -0.75 0.47 -22.67
CA PRO A 136 -0.06 -0.82 -22.49
C PRO A 136 1.04 -0.77 -21.42
N TRP A 137 1.74 0.36 -21.25
CA TRP A 137 2.75 0.51 -20.22
C TRP A 137 2.18 0.47 -18.81
N LEU A 138 0.90 0.74 -18.63
CA LEU A 138 0.20 0.54 -17.36
C LEU A 138 0.11 -0.93 -16.99
N GLY A 139 -0.02 -1.85 -17.99
CA GLY A 139 0.05 -3.29 -17.75
C GLY A 139 1.42 -3.72 -17.21
N VAL A 140 2.51 -3.21 -17.77
CA VAL A 140 3.87 -3.48 -17.27
C VAL A 140 4.04 -2.96 -15.83
N LEU A 141 3.55 -1.75 -15.57
CA LEU A 141 3.54 -1.20 -14.21
C LEU A 141 2.68 -2.04 -13.27
N GLY A 142 1.51 -2.51 -13.73
CA GLY A 142 0.63 -3.41 -12.99
C GLY A 142 1.33 -4.71 -12.61
N ALA A 143 2.04 -5.33 -13.54
CA ALA A 143 2.82 -6.54 -13.31
C ALA A 143 3.93 -6.33 -12.26
N ALA A 144 4.78 -5.32 -12.45
CA ALA A 144 5.86 -5.02 -11.52
C ALA A 144 5.34 -4.65 -10.11
N SER A 145 4.32 -3.78 -10.06
CA SER A 145 3.73 -3.37 -8.78
C SER A 145 2.96 -4.49 -8.11
N GLY A 146 2.27 -5.33 -8.89
CA GLY A 146 1.56 -6.51 -8.41
C GLY A 146 2.50 -7.53 -7.80
N SER A 147 3.60 -7.87 -8.48
CA SER A 147 4.63 -8.78 -7.94
C SER A 147 5.15 -8.32 -6.59
N MET A 148 5.54 -7.04 -6.47
CA MET A 148 6.01 -6.47 -5.21
C MET A 148 4.89 -6.41 -4.16
N GLY A 149 3.66 -6.09 -4.60
CA GLY A 149 2.48 -6.05 -3.75
C GLY A 149 2.10 -7.40 -3.16
N GLY A 150 2.16 -8.46 -3.97
CA GLY A 150 1.93 -9.84 -3.55
C GLY A 150 3.03 -10.38 -2.65
N LEU A 151 4.30 -10.11 -3.02
CA LEU A 151 5.46 -10.55 -2.25
C LEU A 151 5.48 -9.92 -0.85
N PHE A 152 5.21 -8.63 -0.74
CA PHE A 152 5.33 -7.89 0.52
C PHE A 152 4.00 -7.57 1.21
N GLY A 153 2.87 -8.00 0.68
CA GLY A 153 1.57 -7.76 1.29
C GLY A 153 1.09 -6.30 1.31
N VAL A 154 1.68 -5.42 0.50
CA VAL A 154 1.37 -3.97 0.49
C VAL A 154 0.48 -3.53 -0.69
N GLY A 155 0.01 -4.46 -1.50
CA GLY A 155 -0.96 -4.24 -2.57
C GLY A 155 -0.45 -3.50 -3.81
N GLY A 156 0.86 -3.29 -3.96
CA GLY A 156 1.46 -2.68 -5.14
C GLY A 156 1.26 -1.17 -5.28
N ALA A 157 0.31 -0.56 -4.59
CA ALA A 157 0.04 0.89 -4.65
C ALA A 157 1.28 1.73 -4.28
N VAL A 158 2.10 1.21 -3.38
CA VAL A 158 3.32 1.85 -2.90
C VAL A 158 4.35 2.04 -4.02
N VAL A 159 4.41 1.11 -4.96
CA VAL A 159 5.27 1.19 -6.17
C VAL A 159 4.59 1.98 -7.27
N ALA A 160 3.30 1.73 -7.52
CA ALA A 160 2.56 2.33 -8.61
C ALA A 160 2.46 3.87 -8.46
N THR A 161 2.19 4.38 -7.26
CA THR A 161 2.02 5.82 -7.02
C THR A 161 3.25 6.65 -7.43
N PRO A 162 4.48 6.36 -6.96
CA PRO A 162 5.65 7.12 -7.38
C PRO A 162 5.99 6.98 -8.86
N VAL A 163 5.76 5.81 -9.47
CA VAL A 163 5.98 5.62 -10.90
C VAL A 163 4.98 6.40 -11.74
N LEU A 164 3.69 6.36 -11.40
CA LEU A 164 2.64 7.13 -12.06
C LEU A 164 2.92 8.65 -11.98
N THR A 165 3.37 9.12 -10.83
CA THR A 165 3.69 10.55 -10.68
C THR A 165 4.97 10.94 -11.40
N SER A 166 6.04 10.12 -11.35
CA SER A 166 7.36 10.49 -11.86
C SER A 166 7.55 10.19 -13.34
N ILE A 167 7.09 9.04 -13.82
CA ILE A 167 7.27 8.57 -15.19
C ILE A 167 6.08 8.97 -16.04
N PHE A 168 4.86 8.63 -15.62
CA PHE A 168 3.65 8.95 -16.37
C PHE A 168 3.21 10.41 -16.26
N GLY A 169 3.76 11.17 -15.32
CA GLY A 169 3.54 12.62 -15.21
C GLY A 169 2.23 13.01 -14.54
N THR A 170 1.47 12.08 -13.97
CA THR A 170 0.19 12.35 -13.32
C THR A 170 0.34 13.14 -12.01
N THR A 171 -0.74 13.81 -11.58
CA THR A 171 -0.79 14.42 -10.25
C THR A 171 -0.77 13.34 -9.17
N GLN A 172 -0.36 13.71 -7.94
CA GLN A 172 -0.29 12.76 -6.82
C GLN A 172 -1.66 12.12 -6.53
N VAL A 173 -2.73 12.89 -6.57
CA VAL A 173 -4.08 12.41 -6.26
C VAL A 173 -4.59 11.44 -7.34
N VAL A 174 -4.35 11.71 -8.62
CA VAL A 174 -4.70 10.81 -9.73
C VAL A 174 -3.90 9.51 -9.63
N ALA A 175 -2.60 9.61 -9.35
CA ALA A 175 -1.74 8.44 -9.14
C ALA A 175 -2.23 7.57 -7.97
N GLN A 176 -2.60 8.17 -6.86
CA GLN A 176 -3.17 7.44 -5.71
C GLN A 176 -4.47 6.72 -6.07
N GLY A 177 -5.38 7.38 -6.80
CA GLY A 177 -6.63 6.76 -7.25
C GLY A 177 -6.40 5.53 -8.14
N LEU A 178 -5.51 5.65 -9.14
CA LEU A 178 -5.14 4.54 -10.03
C LEU A 178 -4.40 3.42 -9.28
N SER A 179 -3.54 3.78 -8.35
CA SER A 179 -2.82 2.82 -7.51
C SER A 179 -3.77 2.04 -6.59
N LEU A 180 -4.83 2.67 -6.08
CA LEU A 180 -5.88 1.99 -5.32
C LEU A 180 -6.69 1.02 -6.20
N ALA A 181 -6.95 1.39 -7.47
CA ALA A 181 -7.62 0.50 -8.42
C ALA A 181 -6.79 -0.75 -8.75
N LEU A 182 -5.45 -0.63 -8.77
CA LEU A 182 -4.53 -1.77 -8.85
C LEU A 182 -4.49 -2.53 -7.51
N ALA A 183 -4.44 -1.81 -6.39
CA ALA A 183 -4.26 -2.43 -5.08
C ALA A 183 -5.45 -3.28 -4.66
N LEU A 184 -6.68 -2.92 -5.02
CA LEU A 184 -7.86 -3.65 -4.59
C LEU A 184 -7.85 -5.13 -5.04
N PRO A 185 -7.73 -5.46 -6.33
CA PRO A 185 -7.66 -6.86 -6.75
C PRO A 185 -6.38 -7.55 -6.28
N SER A 186 -5.24 -6.86 -6.25
CA SER A 186 -3.97 -7.45 -5.82
C SER A 186 -3.94 -7.77 -4.32
N THR A 187 -4.41 -6.88 -3.45
CA THR A 187 -4.51 -7.17 -2.00
C THR A 187 -5.53 -8.25 -1.70
N GLY A 188 -6.63 -8.26 -2.46
CA GLY A 188 -7.66 -9.29 -2.31
C GLY A 188 -7.13 -10.70 -2.56
N VAL A 189 -6.44 -10.91 -3.69
CA VAL A 189 -5.84 -12.22 -4.00
C VAL A 189 -4.71 -12.58 -3.05
N THR A 190 -3.90 -11.59 -2.65
CA THR A 190 -2.83 -11.80 -1.67
C THR A 190 -3.39 -12.23 -0.31
N LEU A 191 -4.44 -11.56 0.19
CA LEU A 191 -5.11 -11.97 1.44
C LEU A 191 -5.61 -13.41 1.36
N VAL A 192 -6.27 -13.80 0.27
CA VAL A 192 -6.76 -15.18 0.07
C VAL A 192 -5.60 -16.17 0.11
N THR A 193 -4.48 -15.86 -0.55
CA THR A 193 -3.28 -16.74 -0.56
C THR A 193 -2.70 -16.89 0.84
N TYR A 194 -2.50 -15.79 1.58
CA TYR A 194 -1.95 -15.84 2.95
C TYR A 194 -2.92 -16.53 3.93
N ALA A 195 -4.22 -16.28 3.81
CA ALA A 195 -5.23 -16.96 4.63
C ALA A 195 -5.27 -18.47 4.37
N TRP A 196 -5.11 -18.89 3.11
CA TRP A 196 -5.06 -20.32 2.75
C TRP A 196 -3.85 -21.04 3.35
N HIS A 197 -2.75 -20.33 3.55
CA HIS A 197 -1.52 -20.85 4.15
C HIS A 197 -1.44 -20.62 5.68
N HIS A 198 -2.54 -20.21 6.32
CA HIS A 198 -2.62 -19.93 7.76
C HIS A 198 -1.71 -18.79 8.26
N GLU A 199 -1.31 -17.88 7.36
CA GLU A 199 -0.45 -16.72 7.66
C GLU A 199 -1.26 -15.45 8.04
N VAL A 200 -2.42 -15.62 8.72
CA VAL A 200 -3.32 -14.54 9.11
C VAL A 200 -3.80 -14.70 10.53
N ASP A 201 -3.56 -13.71 11.38
CA ASP A 201 -4.19 -13.61 12.69
C ASP A 201 -5.49 -12.76 12.59
N TRP A 202 -6.62 -13.45 12.53
CA TRP A 202 -7.94 -12.83 12.41
C TRP A 202 -8.36 -12.07 13.66
N MET A 203 -7.87 -12.47 14.85
CA MET A 203 -8.21 -11.84 16.13
C MET A 203 -7.63 -10.42 16.22
N ILE A 204 -6.47 -10.21 15.62
CA ILE A 204 -5.84 -8.89 15.51
C ILE A 204 -6.36 -8.16 14.27
N GLY A 205 -6.45 -8.84 13.14
CA GLY A 205 -6.78 -8.24 11.85
C GLY A 205 -8.17 -7.63 11.76
N ILE A 206 -9.20 -8.29 12.32
CA ILE A 206 -10.59 -7.79 12.25
C ILE A 206 -10.78 -6.47 13.02
N PRO A 207 -10.35 -6.35 14.30
CA PRO A 207 -10.45 -5.08 15.01
C PRO A 207 -9.65 -3.95 14.34
N LEU A 208 -8.45 -4.24 13.81
CA LEU A 208 -7.68 -3.28 13.01
C LEU A 208 -8.46 -2.81 11.79
N ALA A 209 -9.14 -3.72 11.07
CA ALA A 209 -9.94 -3.39 9.91
C ALA A 209 -11.12 -2.47 10.26
N ILE A 210 -11.81 -2.76 11.36
CA ILE A 210 -12.93 -1.91 11.85
C ILE A 210 -12.42 -0.51 12.18
N GLY A 211 -11.34 -0.38 12.94
CA GLY A 211 -10.72 0.91 13.25
C GLY A 211 -10.31 1.67 12.00
N GLY A 212 -9.67 0.98 11.06
CA GLY A 212 -9.24 1.53 9.78
C GLY A 212 -10.39 2.06 8.94
N LEU A 213 -11.47 1.29 8.79
CA LEU A 213 -12.68 1.70 8.06
C LEU A 213 -13.31 2.97 8.61
N LEU A 214 -13.33 3.15 9.93
CA LEU A 214 -13.89 4.33 10.57
C LEU A 214 -13.10 5.60 10.25
N SER A 215 -11.78 5.48 10.07
CA SER A 215 -10.88 6.63 9.96
C SER A 215 -10.38 6.93 8.54
N ILE A 216 -10.34 5.95 7.63
CA ILE A 216 -9.71 6.10 6.31
C ILE A 216 -10.30 7.26 5.49
N SER A 217 -11.59 7.53 5.63
CA SER A 217 -12.26 8.63 4.94
C SER A 217 -11.71 10.01 5.35
N TRP A 218 -11.21 10.13 6.58
CA TRP A 218 -10.53 11.34 7.06
C TRP A 218 -9.18 11.50 6.38
N GLY A 219 -8.39 10.42 6.31
CA GLY A 219 -7.12 10.41 5.59
C GLY A 219 -7.27 10.84 4.13
N VAL A 220 -8.28 10.31 3.44
CA VAL A 220 -8.60 10.69 2.05
C VAL A 220 -8.97 12.18 1.93
N LYS A 221 -9.76 12.73 2.87
CA LYS A 221 -10.09 14.17 2.89
C LYS A 221 -8.84 15.03 3.05
N VAL A 222 -7.97 14.66 3.96
CA VAL A 222 -6.70 15.37 4.21
C VAL A 222 -5.78 15.28 2.99
N ALA A 223 -5.68 14.13 2.32
CA ALA A 223 -4.89 13.96 1.10
C ALA A 223 -5.29 14.95 0.00
N HIS A 224 -6.59 15.22 -0.15
CA HIS A 224 -7.10 16.17 -1.14
C HIS A 224 -6.96 17.63 -0.73
N ALA A 225 -6.76 17.93 0.56
CA ALA A 225 -6.58 19.28 1.09
C ALA A 225 -5.11 19.73 1.11
N LEU A 226 -4.16 18.77 1.14
CA LEU A 226 -2.75 19.07 1.25
C LEU A 226 -2.11 19.42 -0.10
N PRO A 227 -1.14 20.37 -0.12
CA PRO A 227 -0.33 20.66 -1.30
C PRO A 227 0.49 19.42 -1.71
N GLU A 228 0.61 19.20 -3.02
CA GLU A 228 1.26 18.01 -3.59
C GLU A 228 2.71 17.81 -3.07
N ARG A 229 3.47 18.89 -2.91
CA ARG A 229 4.84 18.83 -2.39
C ARG A 229 4.90 18.30 -0.96
N LEU A 230 3.98 18.76 -0.11
CA LEU A 230 3.91 18.32 1.29
C LEU A 230 3.50 16.85 1.38
N LEU A 231 2.49 16.44 0.60
CA LEU A 231 2.03 15.05 0.55
C LEU A 231 3.14 14.09 0.12
N ARG A 232 3.96 14.46 -0.86
CA ARG A 232 5.13 13.67 -1.28
C ARG A 232 6.22 13.62 -0.22
N GLY A 233 6.53 14.76 0.42
CA GLY A 233 7.51 14.83 1.49
C GLY A 233 7.12 13.96 2.68
N LEU A 234 5.85 14.04 3.10
CA LEU A 234 5.29 13.18 4.14
C LEU A 234 5.38 11.69 3.77
N PHE A 235 5.11 11.34 2.51
CA PHE A 235 5.22 9.96 2.03
C PHE A 235 6.67 9.45 2.09
N CYS A 236 7.66 10.26 1.67
CA CYS A 236 9.08 9.91 1.79
C CYS A 236 9.51 9.71 3.25
N GLY A 237 9.18 10.66 4.12
CA GLY A 237 9.49 10.55 5.56
C GLY A 237 8.86 9.31 6.20
N PHE A 238 7.66 8.99 5.78
CA PHE A 238 6.94 7.81 6.18
C PHE A 238 7.61 6.49 5.76
N LEU A 239 8.12 6.38 4.52
CA LEU A 239 8.86 5.21 4.05
C LEU A 239 10.14 5.00 4.85
N VAL A 240 10.86 6.09 5.15
CA VAL A 240 12.07 6.04 6.00
C VAL A 240 11.72 5.56 7.40
N LEU A 241 10.66 6.08 8.00
CA LEU A 241 10.20 5.65 9.32
C LEU A 241 9.91 4.14 9.36
N CYS A 242 9.19 3.62 8.37
CA CYS A 242 8.90 2.18 8.27
C CYS A 242 10.17 1.33 8.13
N ALA A 243 11.13 1.77 7.30
CA ALA A 243 12.41 1.07 7.14
C ALA A 243 13.20 1.05 8.45
N VAL A 244 13.28 2.19 9.15
CA VAL A 244 13.95 2.31 10.44
C VAL A 244 13.30 1.43 11.51
N MET A 245 11.96 1.42 11.61
CA MET A 245 11.25 0.56 12.56
C MET A 245 11.59 -0.93 12.39
N LEU A 246 11.72 -1.39 11.15
CA LEU A 246 12.04 -2.79 10.87
C LEU A 246 13.51 -3.15 11.14
N THR A 247 14.44 -2.20 10.99
CA THR A 247 15.84 -2.45 11.31
C THR A 247 16.09 -2.62 12.82
N PHE A 248 15.30 -1.98 13.67
CA PHE A 248 15.41 -2.16 15.12
C PHE A 248 14.89 -3.51 15.63
N LYS A 249 14.21 -4.30 14.81
CA LYS A 249 13.78 -5.68 15.14
C LYS A 249 14.84 -6.73 14.74
N VAL A 250 15.85 -6.33 13.97
CA VAL A 250 16.99 -7.18 13.62
C VAL A 250 17.98 -7.16 14.76
#